data_b367bdc1306b94e1d8d02a0ab1653756
#
_entry.id   b367bdc1306b94e1d8d02a0ab1653756
#
_cell.length_a   1.000
_cell.length_b   1.000
_cell.length_c   1.000
_cell.angle_alpha   90.00
_cell.angle_beta   90.00
_cell.angle_gamma   90.00
#
_symmetry.space_group_name_H-M   'P 1'
#
loop_
_entity.id
_entity.type
_entity.pdbx_description
1 polymer ?
#
loop_
_entity_poly.entity_id
_entity_poly.type
_entity_poly.pdbx_seq_one_letter_code
_entity_poly.pdbx_strand_id
1 'polypeptide(L)'
;MSEINLNKLIRTIYNLKCEKEDAERVIAGLKLKISDLDENIDSLSSTLLKEMQSSEIKELKFEELVATVFKRENIGYKSDEDVLKYLKENYDGKYIKTKITESLDKTNLKKAIKTDAALAKALEDMTVTNVTEYVVVQDIINNEKMLEHIAANTNAEKQ
;
A
#
# COMPACT_ATOMS: atom_id res chain seq x y z
N MET A 1 -17.27 52.46 5.17
CA MET A 1 -18.09 51.23 5.29
C MET A 1 -19.02 51.40 6.47
N SER A 2 -20.34 51.23 6.30
CA SER A 2 -21.28 51.46 7.38
C SER A 2 -21.19 50.32 8.45
N GLU A 3 -21.42 50.63 9.72
CA GLU A 3 -21.42 49.65 10.85
C GLU A 3 -22.31 48.42 10.57
N ILE A 4 -23.40 48.63 9.84
CA ILE A 4 -24.33 47.53 9.42
C ILE A 4 -23.64 46.48 8.55
N ASN A 5 -22.67 46.86 7.77
CA ASN A 5 -21.95 45.93 6.86
C ASN A 5 -20.92 45.09 7.62
N LEU A 6 -20.26 45.65 8.63
CA LEU A 6 -19.31 44.92 9.48
C LEU A 6 -19.99 43.87 10.35
N ASN A 7 -21.10 44.22 10.97
CA ASN A 7 -21.88 43.28 11.79
C ASN A 7 -22.41 42.09 10.97
N LYS A 8 -22.86 42.36 9.75
CA LYS A 8 -23.26 41.29 8.81
C LYS A 8 -22.11 40.37 8.45
N LEU A 9 -20.94 40.94 8.19
CA LEU A 9 -19.72 40.17 7.90
C LEU A 9 -19.29 39.28 9.07
N ILE A 10 -19.30 39.82 10.29
CA ILE A 10 -18.97 39.07 11.52
C ILE A 10 -19.92 37.88 11.68
N ARG A 11 -21.21 38.10 11.51
CA ARG A 11 -22.24 37.04 11.63
C ARG A 11 -22.03 35.97 10.53
N THR A 12 -21.75 36.38 9.30
CA THR A 12 -21.49 35.45 8.20
C THR A 12 -20.24 34.62 8.47
N ILE A 13 -19.15 35.22 8.93
CA ILE A 13 -17.92 34.51 9.28
C ILE A 13 -18.17 33.50 10.41
N TYR A 14 -18.94 33.89 11.42
CA TYR A 14 -19.29 32.98 12.52
C TYR A 14 -20.10 31.77 12.03
N ASN A 15 -21.13 32.00 11.21
CA ASN A 15 -21.93 30.91 10.65
C ASN A 15 -21.10 29.93 9.81
N LEU A 16 -20.21 30.48 8.94
CA LEU A 16 -19.30 29.64 8.13
C LEU A 16 -18.32 28.82 9.00
N LYS A 17 -17.88 29.37 10.14
CA LYS A 17 -17.08 28.60 11.09
C LYS A 17 -17.86 27.43 11.72
N CYS A 18 -19.10 27.68 12.13
CA CYS A 18 -19.97 26.63 12.67
C CYS A 18 -20.24 25.53 11.62
N GLU A 19 -20.57 25.91 10.38
CA GLU A 19 -20.77 24.96 9.28
C GLU A 19 -19.51 24.12 8.99
N LYS A 20 -18.35 24.76 9.06
CA LYS A 20 -17.06 24.05 8.89
C LYS A 20 -16.85 23.04 10.01
N GLU A 21 -17.07 23.43 11.28
CA GLU A 21 -16.91 22.53 12.43
C GLU A 21 -17.89 21.35 12.38
N ASP A 22 -19.11 21.57 11.91
CA ASP A 22 -20.09 20.50 11.71
C ASP A 22 -19.65 19.54 10.60
N ALA A 23 -19.15 20.05 9.48
CA ALA A 23 -18.60 19.25 8.40
C ALA A 23 -17.38 18.43 8.86
N GLU A 24 -16.48 19.01 9.66
CA GLU A 24 -15.33 18.31 10.22
C GLU A 24 -15.75 17.17 11.16
N ARG A 25 -16.82 17.35 11.97
CA ARG A 25 -17.39 16.28 12.81
C ARG A 25 -17.96 15.14 11.97
N VAL A 26 -18.67 15.44 10.90
CA VAL A 26 -19.21 14.42 9.98
C VAL A 26 -18.05 13.64 9.32
N ILE A 27 -17.01 14.33 8.85
CA ILE A 27 -15.81 13.70 8.26
C ILE A 27 -15.13 12.77 9.29
N ALA A 28 -15.00 13.19 10.53
CA ALA A 28 -14.42 12.35 11.59
C ALA A 28 -15.24 11.08 11.82
N GLY A 29 -16.57 11.21 11.88
CA GLY A 29 -17.47 10.06 12.01
C GLY A 29 -17.40 9.09 10.84
N LEU A 30 -17.30 9.61 9.61
CA LEU A 30 -17.13 8.78 8.41
C LEU A 30 -15.78 8.06 8.39
N LYS A 31 -14.71 8.71 8.84
CA LYS A 31 -13.39 8.06 8.95
C LYS A 31 -13.39 6.90 9.94
N LEU A 32 -14.05 7.05 11.08
CA LEU A 32 -14.22 5.95 12.04
C LEU A 32 -14.99 4.78 11.40
N LYS A 33 -16.10 5.08 10.73
CA LYS A 33 -16.87 4.04 10.05
C LYS A 33 -16.08 3.31 8.98
N ILE A 34 -15.23 4.00 8.23
CA ILE A 34 -14.32 3.38 7.24
C ILE A 34 -13.35 2.45 7.95
N SER A 35 -12.74 2.88 9.05
CA SER A 35 -11.82 2.04 9.84
C SER A 35 -12.49 0.76 10.33
N ASP A 36 -13.72 0.86 10.86
CA ASP A 36 -14.49 -0.29 11.33
C ASP A 36 -14.81 -1.27 10.18
N LEU A 37 -15.11 -0.73 8.99
CA LEU A 37 -15.36 -1.55 7.79
C LEU A 37 -14.09 -2.24 7.32
N ASP A 38 -12.95 -1.55 7.31
CA ASP A 38 -11.65 -2.10 6.92
C ASP A 38 -11.26 -3.26 7.86
N GLU A 39 -11.42 -3.09 9.18
CA GLU A 39 -11.16 -4.16 10.16
C GLU A 39 -12.04 -5.39 9.94
N ASN A 40 -13.32 -5.17 9.63
CA ASN A 40 -14.25 -6.27 9.32
C ASN A 40 -13.85 -6.99 8.01
N ILE A 41 -13.50 -6.24 6.97
CA ILE A 41 -13.05 -6.80 5.69
C ILE A 41 -11.78 -7.63 5.90
N ASP A 42 -10.80 -7.13 6.65
CA ASP A 42 -9.54 -7.83 6.93
C ASP A 42 -9.78 -9.12 7.71
N SER A 43 -10.65 -9.09 8.71
CA SER A 43 -11.03 -10.26 9.51
C SER A 43 -11.69 -11.35 8.66
N LEU A 44 -12.68 -10.96 7.84
CA LEU A 44 -13.40 -11.89 6.97
C LEU A 44 -12.49 -12.42 5.86
N SER A 45 -11.64 -11.56 5.28
CA SER A 45 -10.66 -11.97 4.27
C SER A 45 -9.64 -12.96 4.81
N SER A 46 -9.18 -12.76 6.05
CA SER A 46 -8.28 -13.70 6.72
C SER A 46 -8.94 -15.05 6.96
N THR A 47 -10.22 -15.06 7.32
CA THR A 47 -11.00 -16.30 7.52
C THR A 47 -11.19 -17.02 6.19
N LEU A 48 -11.63 -16.32 5.16
CA LEU A 48 -11.80 -16.86 3.81
C LEU A 48 -10.49 -17.44 3.26
N LEU A 49 -9.37 -16.74 3.43
CA LEU A 49 -8.06 -17.22 3.01
C LEU A 49 -7.70 -18.55 3.68
N LYS A 50 -7.92 -18.69 4.99
CA LYS A 50 -7.66 -19.94 5.73
C LYS A 50 -8.50 -21.09 5.20
N GLU A 51 -9.79 -20.86 4.97
CA GLU A 51 -10.70 -21.85 4.42
C GLU A 51 -10.32 -22.27 2.99
N MET A 52 -9.97 -21.32 2.14
CA MET A 52 -9.51 -21.60 0.78
C MET A 52 -8.18 -22.37 0.76
N GLN A 53 -7.25 -22.03 1.66
CA GLN A 53 -5.97 -22.73 1.80
C GLN A 53 -6.17 -24.17 2.31
N SER A 54 -7.01 -24.37 3.34
CA SER A 54 -7.31 -25.70 3.88
C SER A 54 -7.99 -26.63 2.88
N SER A 55 -8.73 -26.05 1.95
CA SER A 55 -9.43 -26.76 0.87
C SER A 55 -8.63 -26.81 -0.45
N GLU A 56 -7.40 -26.28 -0.48
CA GLU A 56 -6.55 -26.17 -1.67
C GLU A 56 -7.20 -25.41 -2.85
N ILE A 57 -8.15 -24.52 -2.54
CA ILE A 57 -8.88 -23.74 -3.53
C ILE A 57 -8.11 -22.44 -3.80
N LYS A 58 -7.78 -22.18 -5.08
CA LYS A 58 -7.14 -20.93 -5.51
C LYS A 58 -8.13 -19.88 -6.00
N GLU A 59 -9.28 -20.32 -6.50
CA GLU A 59 -10.35 -19.47 -7.01
C GLU A 59 -11.71 -20.05 -6.61
N LEU A 60 -12.56 -19.20 -6.04
CA LEU A 60 -13.93 -19.56 -5.67
C LEU A 60 -14.89 -18.55 -6.29
N LYS A 61 -15.88 -19.02 -7.04
CA LYS A 61 -16.91 -18.19 -7.66
C LYS A 61 -18.23 -18.37 -6.93
N PHE A 62 -18.89 -17.24 -6.67
CA PHE A 62 -20.22 -17.22 -6.09
C PHE A 62 -21.02 -16.09 -6.76
N GLU A 63 -22.04 -16.47 -7.52
CA GLU A 63 -22.85 -15.54 -8.33
C GLU A 63 -21.96 -14.70 -9.26
N GLU A 64 -22.01 -13.37 -9.11
CA GLU A 64 -21.19 -12.42 -9.88
C GLU A 64 -19.85 -12.08 -9.19
N LEU A 65 -19.56 -12.70 -8.06
CA LEU A 65 -18.36 -12.48 -7.26
C LEU A 65 -17.34 -13.60 -7.45
N VAL A 66 -16.09 -13.25 -7.35
CA VAL A 66 -14.99 -14.20 -7.35
C VAL A 66 -14.00 -13.85 -6.24
N ALA A 67 -13.57 -14.87 -5.51
CA ALA A 67 -12.47 -14.77 -4.55
C ALA A 67 -11.25 -15.48 -5.14
N THR A 68 -10.12 -14.80 -5.20
CA THR A 68 -8.87 -15.35 -5.75
C THR A 68 -7.73 -15.18 -4.75
N VAL A 69 -6.95 -16.24 -4.54
CA VAL A 69 -5.75 -16.20 -3.68
C VAL A 69 -4.56 -15.72 -4.48
N PHE A 70 -3.95 -14.64 -4.03
CA PHE A 70 -2.73 -14.09 -4.60
C PHE A 70 -1.55 -14.28 -3.66
N LYS A 71 -0.35 -14.40 -4.25
CA LYS A 71 0.92 -14.40 -3.53
C LYS A 71 1.67 -13.10 -3.83
N ARG A 72 2.10 -12.44 -2.78
CA ARG A 72 2.95 -11.26 -2.87
C ARG A 72 4.28 -11.53 -2.20
N GLU A 73 5.35 -11.40 -2.96
CA GLU A 73 6.71 -11.47 -2.42
C GLU A 73 7.21 -10.06 -2.08
N ASN A 74 7.63 -9.88 -0.86
CA ASN A 74 8.22 -8.64 -0.38
C ASN A 74 9.67 -8.88 0.01
N ILE A 75 10.59 -8.19 -0.65
CA ILE A 75 11.99 -8.18 -0.28
C ILE A 75 12.17 -7.17 0.86
N GLY A 76 12.64 -7.64 2.00
CA GLY A 76 13.09 -6.85 3.13
C GLY A 76 14.59 -6.95 3.31
N TYR A 77 15.13 -6.22 4.28
CA TYR A 77 16.54 -6.28 4.65
C TYR A 77 16.65 -6.67 6.12
N LYS A 78 17.64 -7.51 6.48
CA LYS A 78 17.86 -7.95 7.86
C LYS A 78 18.28 -6.78 8.76
N SER A 79 19.09 -5.87 8.21
CA SER A 79 19.56 -4.65 8.86
C SER A 79 19.68 -3.54 7.83
N ASP A 80 18.90 -2.46 8.00
CA ASP A 80 19.00 -1.28 7.14
C ASP A 80 20.37 -0.59 7.32
N GLU A 81 20.99 -0.67 8.51
CA GLU A 81 22.29 -0.06 8.82
C GLU A 81 23.42 -0.73 8.05
N ASP A 82 23.45 -2.07 8.01
CA ASP A 82 24.48 -2.83 7.29
C ASP A 82 24.38 -2.59 5.78
N VAL A 83 23.15 -2.55 5.26
CA VAL A 83 22.91 -2.24 3.85
C VAL A 83 23.31 -0.80 3.53
N LEU A 84 22.99 0.17 4.40
CA LEU A 84 23.43 1.56 4.23
C LEU A 84 24.95 1.69 4.19
N LYS A 85 25.65 1.02 5.11
CA LYS A 85 27.11 0.99 5.15
C LYS A 85 27.70 0.43 3.86
N TYR A 86 27.22 -0.73 3.44
CA TYR A 86 27.64 -1.37 2.21
C TYR A 86 27.44 -0.48 0.96
N LEU A 87 26.28 0.16 0.85
CA LEU A 87 25.96 1.04 -0.30
C LEU A 87 26.78 2.32 -0.31
N LYS A 88 27.15 2.87 0.85
CA LYS A 88 28.07 4.02 0.93
C LYS A 88 29.46 3.66 0.44
N GLU A 89 29.97 2.49 0.82
CA GLU A 89 31.32 2.05 0.53
C GLU A 89 31.48 1.62 -0.95
N ASN A 90 30.45 1.06 -1.57
CA ASN A 90 30.56 0.41 -2.87
C ASN A 90 29.74 1.05 -4.01
N TYR A 91 28.77 1.92 -3.70
CA TYR A 91 27.82 2.47 -4.67
C TYR A 91 27.62 3.99 -4.55
N ASP A 92 28.56 4.72 -3.95
CA ASP A 92 28.53 6.19 -3.82
C ASP A 92 27.18 6.75 -3.34
N GLY A 93 26.45 5.98 -2.52
CA GLY A 93 25.16 6.39 -2.00
C GLY A 93 24.01 6.41 -3.00
N LYS A 94 24.14 5.80 -4.19
CA LYS A 94 23.15 5.83 -5.29
C LYS A 94 21.71 5.48 -4.87
N TYR A 95 21.55 4.57 -3.90
CA TYR A 95 20.23 4.10 -3.42
C TYR A 95 19.89 4.63 -2.03
N ILE A 96 20.54 5.68 -1.60
CA ILE A 96 20.36 6.31 -0.29
C ILE A 96 19.55 7.60 -0.45
N LYS A 97 18.51 7.76 0.36
CA LYS A 97 17.78 9.03 0.50
C LYS A 97 18.36 9.80 1.67
N THR A 98 18.93 10.97 1.39
CA THR A 98 19.43 11.86 2.43
C THR A 98 18.40 12.97 2.69
N LYS A 99 17.89 13.02 3.94
CA LYS A 99 17.11 14.16 4.45
C LYS A 99 17.85 14.74 5.66
N ILE A 100 17.18 14.79 6.81
CA ILE A 100 17.81 15.08 8.11
C ILE A 100 18.56 13.85 8.64
N THR A 101 18.02 12.66 8.35
CA THR A 101 18.65 11.36 8.61
C THR A 101 18.75 10.57 7.32
N GLU A 102 19.85 9.86 7.12
CA GLU A 102 20.02 8.96 5.99
C GLU A 102 19.12 7.73 6.16
N SER A 103 18.45 7.32 5.10
CA SER A 103 17.62 6.13 5.07
C SER A 103 17.74 5.42 3.73
N LEU A 104 17.48 4.10 3.70
CA LEU A 104 17.46 3.34 2.46
C LEU A 104 16.34 3.83 1.53
N ASP A 105 16.68 4.06 0.27
CA ASP A 105 15.69 4.19 -0.80
C ASP A 105 15.22 2.79 -1.23
N LYS A 106 14.37 2.18 -0.38
CA LYS A 106 13.90 0.81 -0.57
C LYS A 106 13.19 0.59 -1.91
N THR A 107 12.55 1.62 -2.45
CA THR A 107 11.82 1.53 -3.71
C THR A 107 12.76 1.40 -4.90
N ASN A 108 13.77 2.27 -4.99
CA ASN A 108 14.73 2.22 -6.08
C ASN A 108 15.71 1.05 -5.93
N LEU A 109 16.07 0.69 -4.69
CA LEU A 109 16.93 -0.47 -4.43
C LEU A 109 16.24 -1.79 -4.84
N LYS A 110 14.96 -1.97 -4.56
CA LYS A 110 14.20 -3.15 -5.03
C LYS A 110 14.16 -3.27 -6.55
N LYS A 111 14.06 -2.15 -7.27
CA LYS A 111 14.12 -2.16 -8.73
C LYS A 111 15.53 -2.52 -9.23
N ALA A 112 16.56 -1.97 -8.61
CA ALA A 112 17.94 -2.21 -8.99
C ALA A 112 18.36 -3.68 -8.75
N ILE A 113 17.96 -4.30 -7.65
CA ILE A 113 18.21 -5.72 -7.37
C ILE A 113 17.63 -6.64 -8.46
N LYS A 114 16.51 -6.27 -9.08
CA LYS A 114 15.90 -7.05 -10.17
C LYS A 114 16.69 -6.98 -11.49
N THR A 115 17.43 -5.90 -11.71
CA THR A 115 18.11 -5.63 -12.99
C THR A 115 19.64 -5.74 -12.92
N ASP A 116 20.21 -5.64 -11.71
CA ASP A 116 21.65 -5.70 -11.46
C ASP A 116 21.99 -6.98 -10.67
N ALA A 117 22.43 -8.00 -11.37
CA ALA A 117 22.78 -9.29 -10.78
C ALA A 117 23.98 -9.23 -9.82
N ALA A 118 24.91 -8.28 -10.01
CA ALA A 118 26.04 -8.10 -9.11
C ALA A 118 25.60 -7.52 -7.78
N LEU A 119 24.71 -6.50 -7.82
CA LEU A 119 24.10 -5.91 -6.62
C LEU A 119 23.20 -6.92 -5.91
N ALA A 120 22.40 -7.70 -6.64
CA ALA A 120 21.56 -8.74 -6.06
C ALA A 120 22.38 -9.75 -5.25
N LYS A 121 23.47 -10.27 -5.84
CA LYS A 121 24.37 -11.22 -5.19
C LYS A 121 25.06 -10.61 -3.97
N ALA A 122 25.50 -9.35 -4.07
CA ALA A 122 26.18 -8.68 -2.98
C ALA A 122 25.28 -8.44 -1.75
N LEU A 123 23.97 -8.28 -1.97
CA LEU A 123 22.98 -8.07 -0.91
C LEU A 123 22.22 -9.33 -0.49
N GLU A 124 22.54 -10.51 -1.06
CA GLU A 124 21.81 -11.77 -0.84
C GLU A 124 21.73 -12.12 0.67
N ASP A 125 22.85 -12.03 1.38
CA ASP A 125 22.89 -12.31 2.82
C ASP A 125 22.22 -11.25 3.69
N MET A 126 21.98 -10.04 3.16
CA MET A 126 21.37 -8.91 3.85
C MET A 126 19.87 -8.78 3.58
N THR A 127 19.34 -9.53 2.63
CA THR A 127 17.93 -9.51 2.25
C THR A 127 17.12 -10.60 2.93
N VAL A 128 15.83 -10.34 3.09
CA VAL A 128 14.83 -11.33 3.52
C VAL A 128 13.65 -11.23 2.55
N THR A 129 13.26 -12.36 1.99
CA THR A 129 12.05 -12.44 1.16
C THR A 129 10.89 -12.93 2.02
N ASN A 130 9.89 -12.08 2.21
CA ASN A 130 8.66 -12.43 2.88
C ASN A 130 7.59 -12.69 1.81
N VAL A 131 7.03 -13.90 1.82
CA VAL A 131 5.89 -14.26 0.96
C VAL A 131 4.62 -14.09 1.79
N THR A 132 3.72 -13.24 1.30
CA THR A 132 2.40 -13.05 1.91
C THR A 132 1.35 -13.53 0.94
N GLU A 133 0.48 -14.41 1.41
CA GLU A 133 -0.73 -14.80 0.67
C GLU A 133 -1.91 -13.95 1.17
N TYR A 134 -2.75 -13.54 0.25
CA TYR A 134 -3.96 -12.80 0.55
C TYR A 134 -5.06 -13.17 -0.44
N VAL A 135 -6.31 -12.99 -0.02
CA VAL A 135 -7.47 -13.21 -0.87
C VAL A 135 -8.02 -11.86 -1.31
N VAL A 136 -8.43 -11.80 -2.57
CA VAL A 136 -9.19 -10.67 -3.12
C VAL A 136 -10.56 -11.19 -3.52
N VAL A 137 -11.61 -10.52 -3.05
CA VAL A 137 -12.99 -10.75 -3.44
C VAL A 137 -13.44 -9.57 -4.28
N GLN A 138 -13.87 -9.83 -5.51
CA GLN A 138 -14.29 -8.78 -6.43
C GLN A 138 -15.34 -9.32 -7.42
N ASP A 139 -15.98 -8.45 -8.18
CA ASP A 139 -16.83 -8.89 -9.29
C ASP A 139 -15.99 -9.51 -10.41
N ILE A 140 -16.60 -10.38 -11.20
CA ILE A 140 -15.91 -11.16 -12.25
C ILE A 140 -15.22 -10.25 -13.27
N ILE A 141 -15.85 -9.13 -13.66
CA ILE A 141 -15.30 -8.21 -14.66
C ILE A 141 -14.01 -7.55 -14.15
N ASN A 142 -14.00 -7.13 -12.88
CA ASN A 142 -12.82 -6.52 -12.29
C ASN A 142 -11.70 -7.55 -12.06
N ASN A 143 -12.05 -8.80 -11.77
CA ASN A 143 -11.06 -9.89 -11.65
C ASN A 143 -10.35 -10.15 -12.98
N GLU A 144 -11.06 -10.22 -14.08
CA GLU A 144 -10.47 -10.43 -15.41
C GLU A 144 -9.49 -9.31 -15.76
N LYS A 145 -9.88 -8.03 -15.59
CA LYS A 145 -9.00 -6.88 -15.80
C LYS A 145 -7.74 -6.91 -14.92
N MET A 146 -7.88 -7.32 -13.67
CA MET A 146 -6.74 -7.43 -12.76
C MET A 146 -5.77 -8.55 -13.17
N LEU A 147 -6.29 -9.71 -13.59
CA LEU A 147 -5.47 -10.81 -14.09
C LEU A 147 -4.73 -10.44 -15.37
N GLU A 148 -5.36 -9.73 -16.30
CA GLU A 148 -4.73 -9.18 -17.50
C GLU A 148 -3.59 -8.22 -17.15
N HIS A 149 -3.79 -7.33 -16.18
CA HIS A 149 -2.77 -6.39 -15.74
C HIS A 149 -1.57 -7.10 -15.09
N ILE A 150 -1.81 -8.12 -14.28
CA ILE A 150 -0.75 -8.95 -13.67
C ILE A 150 0.03 -9.68 -14.77
N ALA A 151 -0.65 -10.30 -15.73
CA ALA A 151 -0.02 -11.02 -16.85
C ALA A 151 0.84 -10.09 -17.71
N ALA A 152 0.36 -8.87 -18.01
CA ALA A 152 1.09 -7.86 -18.77
C ALA A 152 2.39 -7.44 -18.05
N ASN A 153 2.32 -7.21 -16.73
CA ASN A 153 3.49 -6.83 -15.93
C ASN A 153 4.53 -7.97 -15.84
N THR A 154 4.07 -9.22 -15.72
CA THR A 154 4.96 -10.40 -15.66
C THR A 154 5.69 -10.62 -16.98
N ASN A 155 5.06 -10.31 -18.12
CA ASN A 155 5.69 -10.41 -19.44
C ASN A 155 6.66 -9.26 -19.73
N ALA A 156 6.41 -8.06 -19.20
CA ALA A 156 7.33 -6.93 -19.29
C ALA A 156 8.62 -7.11 -18.46
N GLU A 157 8.58 -7.94 -17.41
CA GLU A 157 9.75 -8.27 -16.59
C GLU A 157 10.66 -9.37 -17.22
N LYS A 158 10.23 -10.02 -18.31
CA LYS A 158 10.97 -11.10 -19.00
C LYS A 158 11.64 -10.67 -20.31
N GLN A 159 11.49 -9.42 -20.72
CA GLN A 159 12.18 -8.81 -21.87
C GLN A 159 13.30 -7.89 -21.39
#